data_c32945427dd55d2aed4476b8a3448045
#
_entry.id   c32945427dd55d2aed4476b8a3448045
#
_cell.length_a   1.000
_cell.length_b   1.000
_cell.length_c   1.000
_cell.angle_alpha   90.00
_cell.angle_beta   90.00
_cell.angle_gamma   90.00
#
_symmetry.space_group_name_H-M   'P 1'
#
loop_
_entity.id
_entity.type
_entity.pdbx_description
1 polymer ?
#
loop_
_entity_poly.entity_id
_entity_poly.type
_entity_poly.pdbx_seq_one_letter_code
_entity_poly.pdbx_strand_id
1 'polypeptide(L)'
;MARIAGVNIPDNKHAAISLTYIFGIGRTRAQEICAASGIAPTTKIQELSSEEIDTLRSEVGKYTVEGDLRRDVTLNIKRLMDLGCYRGLRHRRSLPLRGQRTKTNARTRKGPRKPIRK
;
A
#
# COMPACT_ATOMS: atom_id res chain seq x y z
N MET A 1 -15.85 -8.85 -10.89
CA MET A 1 -14.96 -8.40 -9.81
C MET A 1 -15.58 -7.23 -9.08
N ALA A 2 -15.46 -7.21 -7.77
CA ALA A 2 -15.90 -6.06 -6.97
C ALA A 2 -14.91 -4.92 -7.10
N ARG A 3 -15.40 -3.69 -7.06
CA ARG A 3 -14.56 -2.49 -7.13
C ARG A 3 -14.69 -1.69 -5.86
N ILE A 4 -13.57 -1.53 -5.14
CA ILE A 4 -13.50 -0.78 -3.88
C ILE A 4 -12.33 0.19 -3.96
N ALA A 5 -12.54 1.45 -3.57
CA ALA A 5 -11.53 2.51 -3.62
C ALA A 5 -10.92 2.69 -5.02
N GLY A 6 -11.69 2.45 -6.06
CA GLY A 6 -11.23 2.53 -7.44
C GLY A 6 -10.41 1.35 -7.92
N VAL A 7 -10.29 0.29 -7.12
CA VAL A 7 -9.49 -0.90 -7.43
C VAL A 7 -10.42 -2.10 -7.62
N ASN A 8 -10.19 -2.87 -8.68
CA ASN A 8 -10.85 -4.15 -8.88
C ASN A 8 -10.19 -5.20 -7.99
N ILE A 9 -10.96 -5.76 -7.06
CA ILE A 9 -10.45 -6.79 -6.16
C ILE A 9 -10.94 -8.16 -6.59
N PRO A 10 -10.16 -9.24 -6.39
CA PRO A 10 -10.60 -10.57 -6.78
C PRO A 10 -11.79 -11.04 -5.94
N ASP A 11 -12.78 -11.63 -6.59
CA ASP A 11 -13.98 -12.15 -5.92
C ASP A 11 -13.87 -13.63 -5.51
N ASN A 12 -12.90 -14.35 -6.05
CA ASN A 12 -12.68 -15.76 -5.70
C ASN A 12 -11.82 -15.97 -4.45
N LYS A 13 -11.43 -14.91 -3.78
CA LYS A 13 -10.59 -14.93 -2.58
C LYS A 13 -11.38 -14.50 -1.34
N HIS A 14 -10.89 -14.87 -0.16
CA HIS A 14 -11.47 -14.44 1.11
C HIS A 14 -11.47 -12.90 1.19
N ALA A 15 -12.47 -12.34 1.87
CA ALA A 15 -12.63 -10.90 1.99
C ALA A 15 -11.37 -10.22 2.54
N ALA A 16 -10.77 -10.78 3.59
CA ALA A 16 -9.57 -10.22 4.21
C ALA A 16 -8.37 -10.20 3.24
N ILE A 17 -8.24 -11.21 2.39
CA ILE A 17 -7.17 -11.29 1.40
C ILE A 17 -7.44 -10.35 0.23
N SER A 18 -8.67 -10.29 -0.26
CA SER A 18 -9.05 -9.41 -1.36
C SER A 18 -8.83 -7.93 -1.02
N LEU A 19 -9.13 -7.53 0.21
CA LEU A 19 -8.93 -6.15 0.66
C LEU A 19 -7.45 -5.75 0.65
N THR A 20 -6.52 -6.67 0.82
CA THR A 20 -5.08 -6.37 0.78
C THR A 20 -4.59 -5.95 -0.61
N TYR A 21 -5.38 -6.13 -1.64
CA TYR A 21 -5.05 -5.66 -3.00
C TYR A 21 -5.17 -4.15 -3.14
N ILE A 22 -5.79 -3.48 -2.16
CA ILE A 22 -5.89 -2.03 -2.11
C ILE A 22 -4.61 -1.48 -1.47
N PHE A 23 -3.96 -0.54 -2.14
CA PHE A 23 -2.74 0.08 -1.60
C PHE A 23 -3.05 0.84 -0.31
N GLY A 24 -2.39 0.49 0.77
CA GLY A 24 -2.62 1.07 2.09
C GLY A 24 -3.38 0.15 3.04
N ILE A 25 -3.93 -0.94 2.56
CA ILE A 25 -4.59 -1.94 3.39
C ILE A 25 -3.75 -3.20 3.39
N GLY A 26 -3.20 -3.53 4.55
CA GLY A 26 -2.49 -4.77 4.78
C GLY A 26 -3.37 -5.78 5.50
N ARG A 27 -2.75 -6.84 5.97
CA ARG A 27 -3.45 -7.94 6.63
C ARG A 27 -4.24 -7.50 7.87
N THR A 28 -3.65 -6.68 8.71
CA THR A 28 -4.27 -6.21 9.96
C THR A 28 -5.47 -5.30 9.68
N ARG A 29 -5.30 -4.33 8.78
CA ARG A 29 -6.40 -3.42 8.42
C ARG A 29 -7.53 -4.15 7.73
N ALA A 30 -7.22 -5.14 6.89
CA ALA A 30 -8.24 -5.96 6.26
C ALA A 30 -9.08 -6.71 7.30
N GLN A 31 -8.46 -7.26 8.32
CA GLN A 31 -9.17 -7.94 9.41
C GLN A 31 -10.02 -6.95 10.23
N GLU A 32 -9.51 -5.77 10.51
CA GLU A 32 -10.25 -4.73 11.23
C GLU A 32 -11.47 -4.26 10.43
N ILE A 33 -11.33 -4.09 9.13
CA ILE A 33 -12.42 -3.69 8.24
C ILE A 33 -13.50 -4.76 8.22
N CYS A 34 -13.13 -6.03 8.12
CA CYS A 34 -14.07 -7.14 8.15
C CYS A 34 -14.82 -7.20 9.49
N ALA A 35 -14.13 -7.01 10.60
CA ALA A 35 -14.74 -7.00 11.94
C ALA A 35 -15.73 -5.84 12.09
N ALA A 36 -15.36 -4.65 11.64
CA ALA A 36 -16.21 -3.46 11.71
C ALA A 36 -17.46 -3.60 10.83
N SER A 37 -17.34 -4.30 9.71
CA SER A 37 -18.45 -4.53 8.77
C SER A 37 -19.35 -5.71 9.18
N GLY A 38 -18.93 -6.49 10.17
CA GLY A 38 -19.67 -7.70 10.58
C GLY A 38 -19.58 -8.84 9.59
N ILE A 39 -18.56 -8.85 8.73
CA ILE A 39 -18.34 -9.87 7.70
C ILE A 39 -17.21 -10.79 8.16
N ALA A 40 -17.44 -12.11 8.03
CA ALA A 40 -16.40 -13.09 8.35
C ALA A 40 -15.22 -12.94 7.39
N PRO A 41 -13.96 -12.84 7.89
CA PRO A 41 -12.78 -12.65 7.02
C PRO A 41 -12.59 -13.77 5.99
N THR A 42 -13.11 -14.96 6.27
CA THR A 42 -12.99 -16.12 5.39
C THR A 42 -14.08 -16.20 4.33
N THR A 43 -15.05 -15.29 4.34
CA THR A 43 -16.11 -15.25 3.33
C THR A 43 -15.54 -14.71 2.02
N LYS A 44 -15.81 -15.40 0.91
CA LYS A 44 -15.36 -14.94 -0.41
C LYS A 44 -16.19 -13.74 -0.85
N ILE A 45 -15.55 -12.82 -1.58
CA ILE A 45 -16.20 -11.60 -2.05
C ILE A 45 -17.43 -11.91 -2.92
N GLN A 46 -17.36 -12.96 -3.74
CA GLN A 46 -18.48 -13.35 -4.62
C GLN A 46 -19.73 -13.80 -3.83
N GLU A 47 -19.58 -14.17 -2.57
CA GLU A 47 -20.68 -14.61 -1.70
C GLU A 47 -21.34 -13.45 -0.97
N LEU A 48 -20.78 -12.23 -1.07
CA LEU A 48 -21.30 -11.04 -0.41
C LEU A 48 -22.42 -10.39 -1.22
N SER A 49 -23.44 -9.87 -0.50
CA SER A 49 -24.49 -9.07 -1.12
C SER A 49 -23.99 -7.67 -1.46
N SER A 50 -24.74 -6.94 -2.29
CA SER A 50 -24.41 -5.55 -2.62
C SER A 50 -24.35 -4.65 -1.40
N GLU A 51 -25.22 -4.88 -0.42
CA GLU A 51 -25.23 -4.11 0.83
C GLU A 51 -23.97 -4.36 1.65
N GLU A 52 -23.52 -5.59 1.71
CA GLU A 52 -22.29 -5.95 2.43
C GLU A 52 -21.07 -5.34 1.76
N ILE A 53 -21.01 -5.33 0.44
CA ILE A 53 -19.94 -4.69 -0.33
C ILE A 53 -19.95 -3.17 -0.09
N ASP A 54 -21.12 -2.54 -0.04
CA ASP A 54 -21.24 -1.11 0.24
C ASP A 54 -20.76 -0.78 1.67
N THR A 55 -21.02 -1.67 2.62
CA THR A 55 -20.51 -1.54 3.99
C THR A 55 -18.98 -1.59 4.00
N LEU A 56 -18.38 -2.52 3.23
CA LEU A 56 -16.93 -2.60 3.09
C LEU A 56 -16.36 -1.33 2.47
N ARG A 57 -17.01 -0.78 1.46
CA ARG A 57 -16.59 0.49 0.85
C ARG A 57 -16.58 1.63 1.86
N SER A 58 -17.61 1.71 2.69
CA SER A 58 -17.71 2.73 3.73
C SER A 58 -16.59 2.59 4.77
N GLU A 59 -16.27 1.38 5.20
CA GLU A 59 -15.19 1.13 6.15
C GLU A 59 -13.82 1.42 5.55
N VAL A 60 -13.59 1.05 4.28
CA VAL A 60 -12.34 1.37 3.58
C VAL A 60 -12.17 2.88 3.43
N GLY A 61 -13.26 3.61 3.23
CA GLY A 61 -13.24 5.07 3.11
C GLY A 61 -12.75 5.80 4.36
N LYS A 62 -12.72 5.14 5.51
CA LYS A 62 -12.18 5.72 6.75
C LYS A 62 -10.65 5.73 6.79
N TYR A 63 -10.00 5.04 5.89
CA TYR A 63 -8.54 4.96 5.79
C TYR A 63 -8.05 5.78 4.60
N THR A 64 -6.84 6.31 4.71
CA THR A 64 -6.16 6.91 3.57
C THR A 64 -5.55 5.80 2.73
N VAL A 65 -6.04 5.63 1.51
CA VAL A 65 -5.63 4.51 0.64
C VAL A 65 -5.39 5.00 -0.79
N GLU A 66 -4.77 4.16 -1.60
CA GLU A 66 -4.54 4.36 -3.04
C GLU A 66 -3.91 5.72 -3.36
N GLY A 67 -4.51 6.50 -4.27
CA GLY A 67 -3.95 7.75 -4.74
C GLY A 67 -3.69 8.77 -3.63
N ASP A 68 -4.58 8.87 -2.65
CA ASP A 68 -4.41 9.78 -1.52
C ASP A 68 -3.22 9.36 -0.66
N LEU A 69 -3.04 8.08 -0.41
CA LEU A 69 -1.90 7.57 0.33
C LEU A 69 -0.59 7.79 -0.45
N ARG A 70 -0.59 7.52 -1.75
CA ARG A 70 0.58 7.75 -2.59
C ARG A 70 0.98 9.22 -2.57
N ARG A 71 0.01 10.12 -2.61
CA ARG A 71 0.24 11.56 -2.50
C ARG A 71 0.88 11.90 -1.16
N ASP A 72 0.33 11.38 -0.06
CA ASP A 72 0.85 11.63 1.29
C ASP A 72 2.29 11.16 1.43
N VAL A 73 2.60 9.96 0.94
CA VAL A 73 3.98 9.41 0.96
C VAL A 73 4.92 10.30 0.16
N THR A 74 4.51 10.70 -1.04
CA THR A 74 5.32 11.57 -1.91
C THR A 74 5.57 12.93 -1.26
N LEU A 75 4.53 13.53 -0.66
CA LEU A 75 4.66 14.82 0.03
C LEU A 75 5.57 14.71 1.26
N ASN A 76 5.48 13.62 2.01
CA ASN A 76 6.33 13.39 3.17
C ASN A 76 7.80 13.27 2.77
N ILE A 77 8.08 12.56 1.70
CA ILE A 77 9.45 12.44 1.16
C ILE A 77 9.95 13.81 0.67
N LYS A 78 9.11 14.54 -0.06
CA LYS A 78 9.46 15.87 -0.55
C LYS A 78 9.78 16.82 0.60
N ARG A 79 8.99 16.75 1.69
CA ARG A 79 9.23 17.56 2.88
C ARG A 79 10.62 17.31 3.45
N LEU A 80 11.02 16.04 3.55
CA LEU A 80 12.35 15.66 4.03
C LEU A 80 13.45 16.21 3.12
N MET A 81 13.26 16.15 1.81
CA MET A 81 14.19 16.68 0.83
C MET A 81 14.32 18.21 0.94
N ASP A 82 13.18 18.89 1.09
CA ASP A 82 13.16 20.36 1.19
C ASP A 82 13.79 20.84 2.50
N LEU A 83 13.65 20.08 3.59
CA LEU A 83 14.31 20.39 4.86
C LEU A 83 15.83 20.21 4.81
N GLY A 84 16.34 19.46 3.84
CA GLY A 84 17.77 19.19 3.71
C GLY A 84 18.35 18.32 4.81
N CYS A 85 17.51 17.57 5.54
CA CYS A 85 17.98 16.65 6.58
C CYS A 85 18.68 15.43 5.98
N TYR A 86 19.35 14.65 6.81
CA TYR A 86 20.07 13.45 6.36
C TYR A 86 19.17 12.49 5.58
N ARG A 87 17.97 12.22 6.10
CA ARG A 87 17.00 11.33 5.43
C ARG A 87 16.62 11.88 4.04
N GLY A 88 16.40 13.17 3.92
CA GLY A 88 16.08 13.82 2.66
C GLY A 88 17.21 13.73 1.64
N LEU A 89 18.45 13.89 2.09
CA LEU A 89 19.63 13.73 1.22
C LEU A 89 19.74 12.31 0.69
N ARG A 90 19.43 11.30 1.52
CA ARG A 90 19.43 9.90 1.08
C ARG A 90 18.33 9.65 0.04
N HIS A 91 17.16 10.27 0.19
CA HIS A 91 16.11 10.18 -0.82
C HIS A 91 16.53 10.81 -2.15
N ARG A 92 17.18 11.97 -2.12
CA ARG A 92 17.66 12.64 -3.33
C ARG A 92 18.66 11.78 -4.11
N ARG A 93 19.51 11.04 -3.41
CA ARG A 93 20.55 10.20 -4.00
C ARG A 93 20.11 8.79 -4.27
N SER A 94 18.83 8.45 -3.97
CA SER A 94 18.31 7.09 -4.10
C SER A 94 19.15 6.07 -3.33
N LEU A 95 19.48 6.40 -2.10
CA LEU A 95 20.27 5.56 -1.21
C LEU A 95 19.43 5.11 -0.02
N PRO A 96 19.79 3.98 0.66
CA PRO A 96 19.09 3.53 1.85
C PRO A 96 19.14 4.58 2.97
N LEU A 97 18.01 4.74 3.68
CA LEU A 97 17.86 5.76 4.72
C LEU A 97 18.23 5.28 6.11
N ARG A 98 18.15 3.96 6.34
CA ARG A 98 18.22 3.39 7.68
C ARG A 98 19.58 2.78 8.04
N GLY A 99 20.64 3.38 7.52
CA GLY A 99 21.99 2.93 7.87
C GLY A 99 22.42 1.61 7.27
N GLN A 100 21.73 1.16 6.24
CA GLN A 100 22.05 -0.09 5.56
C GLN A 100 23.33 0.04 4.76
N ARG A 101 23.98 -1.08 4.57
CA ARG A 101 25.25 -1.15 3.82
C ARG A 101 25.01 -0.83 2.35
N THR A 102 25.85 0.03 1.78
CA THR A 102 25.73 0.44 0.38
C THR A 102 26.82 -0.14 -0.51
N LYS A 103 27.88 -0.66 0.10
CA LYS A 103 29.05 -1.18 -0.61
C LYS A 103 28.73 -2.39 -1.50
N THR A 104 27.79 -3.24 -1.08
CA THR A 104 27.49 -4.50 -1.79
C THR A 104 26.11 -4.50 -2.42
N ASN A 105 25.06 -4.49 -1.63
CA ASN A 105 23.67 -4.65 -2.08
C ASN A 105 22.97 -3.30 -2.21
N ALA A 106 21.82 -3.12 -1.60
CA ALA A 106 20.99 -1.90 -1.68
C ALA A 106 20.35 -1.68 -3.06
N ARG A 107 20.07 -2.78 -3.78
CA ARG A 107 19.53 -2.71 -5.14
C ARG A 107 18.11 -2.14 -5.21
N THR A 108 17.32 -2.33 -4.16
CA THR A 108 15.95 -1.79 -4.11
C THR A 108 15.95 -0.26 -4.27
N ARG A 109 16.89 0.43 -3.63
CA ARG A 109 17.00 1.89 -3.73
C ARG A 109 17.82 2.34 -4.93
N LYS A 110 18.95 1.65 -5.18
CA LYS A 110 19.85 2.00 -6.28
C LYS A 110 19.33 1.58 -7.65
N GLY A 111 18.43 0.60 -7.69
CA GLY A 111 17.95 0.01 -8.91
C GLY A 111 18.86 -1.10 -9.42
N PRO A 112 18.52 -1.72 -10.55
CA PRO A 112 19.33 -2.77 -11.15
C PRO A 112 20.73 -2.26 -11.54
N ARG A 113 21.71 -3.17 -11.54
CA ARG A 113 23.06 -2.83 -11.98
C ARG A 113 23.03 -2.47 -13.47
N LYS A 114 23.70 -1.38 -13.80
CA LYS A 114 23.82 -0.97 -15.20
C LYS A 114 24.98 -1.71 -15.85
N PRO A 115 24.83 -2.16 -17.12
CA PRO A 115 25.93 -2.78 -17.82
C PRO A 115 27.05 -1.76 -18.06
N ILE A 116 28.28 -2.26 -18.02
CA ILE A 116 29.45 -1.42 -18.31
C ILE A 116 29.52 -1.22 -19.82
N ARG A 117 29.53 0.03 -20.25
CA ARG A 117 29.75 0.38 -21.65
C ARG A 117 31.23 0.55 -21.92
N LYS A 118 31.69 -0.14 -22.94
CA LYS A 118 33.07 0.01 -23.45
C LYS A 118 33.09 0.95 -24.63
#